data_08ffe6847f8db66098e5dc8658b6327a
#
_entry.id   08ffe6847f8db66098e5dc8658b6327a
#
_cell.length_a   1.000
_cell.length_b   1.000
_cell.length_c   1.000
_cell.angle_alpha   90.00
_cell.angle_beta   90.00
_cell.angle_gamma   90.00
#
_symmetry.space_group_name_H-M   'P 1'
#
loop_
_entity.id
_entity.type
_entity.pdbx_description
1 polymer ?
#
loop_
_entity_poly.entity_id
_entity_poly.type
_entity_poly.pdbx_seq_one_letter_code
_entity_poly.pdbx_strand_id
1 'polypeptide(L)'
;MPKYRIGCSGFLYDSWRGAFYPEELPHKRWLSFYMGKFGTVELNVTFYRLLKKEAFERWYKETPPDFRFSLKGSRFITHVKKLKDVELPLSTFFNATAPLLEKLEVILWQLPPNLRLNMKNLEDFVENLKPYPVRHVFEFRHKSWLVKKVFNLMSAANIGICMADWPEFINDVQPTADFVYIRRHGEGGNYATNYTTEQLKKDAKKIKEFMKLGKDVYIYFNNDSFAYAPKNALELKSILENMIPKSLMVSEEPKSRKAKAVKKISERKKPAAKTVKKTSAKKAGKPASKTSKKTVKKPVPKTPQKAVKRPARKTVKKK
;
A
#
# COMPACT_ATOMS: atom_id res chain seq x y z
N MET A 1 -7.84 -9.92 -22.55
CA MET A 1 -9.10 -9.45 -21.93
C MET A 1 -8.77 -8.78 -20.61
N PRO A 2 -9.51 -7.72 -20.23
CA PRO A 2 -9.35 -7.06 -18.94
C PRO A 2 -9.62 -8.02 -17.79
N LYS A 3 -8.89 -7.82 -16.69
CA LYS A 3 -9.00 -8.63 -15.47
C LYS A 3 -9.54 -7.80 -14.33
N TYR A 4 -10.22 -8.43 -13.38
CA TYR A 4 -10.52 -7.78 -12.11
C TYR A 4 -9.87 -8.54 -10.94
N ARG A 5 -9.46 -7.78 -9.93
CA ARG A 5 -8.84 -8.27 -8.69
C ARG A 5 -9.60 -7.70 -7.51
N ILE A 6 -10.19 -8.57 -6.71
CA ILE A 6 -10.93 -8.19 -5.51
C ILE A 6 -10.22 -8.78 -4.31
N GLY A 7 -9.91 -7.95 -3.32
CA GLY A 7 -9.24 -8.35 -2.09
C GLY A 7 -9.41 -7.36 -0.95
N CYS A 8 -8.62 -7.50 0.09
CA CYS A 8 -8.61 -6.64 1.26
C CYS A 8 -7.29 -5.90 1.40
N SER A 9 -7.32 -4.77 2.11
CA SER A 9 -6.14 -3.98 2.50
C SER A 9 -5.46 -4.58 3.73
N GLY A 10 -4.88 -5.76 3.57
CA GLY A 10 -4.30 -6.58 4.62
C GLY A 10 -5.03 -7.91 4.81
N PHE A 11 -4.45 -8.77 5.64
CA PHE A 11 -5.03 -10.06 5.99
C PHE A 11 -4.73 -10.48 7.45
N LEU A 12 -3.99 -9.66 8.20
CA LEU A 12 -3.57 -9.94 9.58
C LEU A 12 -4.31 -9.03 10.55
N TYR A 13 -5.58 -9.36 10.81
CA TYR A 13 -6.44 -8.63 11.73
C TYR A 13 -7.06 -9.60 12.75
N ASP A 14 -6.75 -9.42 14.03
CA ASP A 14 -7.32 -10.26 15.11
C ASP A 14 -8.85 -10.15 15.17
N SER A 15 -9.40 -8.99 14.78
CA SER A 15 -10.84 -8.77 14.67
C SER A 15 -11.56 -9.66 13.63
N TRP A 16 -10.81 -10.37 12.78
CA TRP A 16 -11.36 -11.29 11.79
C TRP A 16 -11.49 -12.74 12.32
N ARG A 17 -10.95 -13.04 13.49
CA ARG A 17 -11.08 -14.35 14.13
C ARG A 17 -12.54 -14.60 14.51
N GLY A 18 -13.02 -15.81 14.28
CA GLY A 18 -14.43 -16.19 14.48
C GLY A 18 -15.39 -15.68 13.39
N ALA A 19 -15.07 -14.55 12.73
CA ALA A 19 -15.94 -13.98 11.70
C ALA A 19 -15.51 -14.33 10.27
N PHE A 20 -14.23 -14.31 9.97
CA PHE A 20 -13.65 -14.70 8.67
C PHE A 20 -12.68 -15.88 8.82
N TYR A 21 -11.75 -15.80 9.77
CA TYR A 21 -10.90 -16.93 10.11
C TYR A 21 -11.59 -17.84 11.14
N PRO A 22 -11.51 -19.18 10.98
CA PRO A 22 -11.94 -20.08 12.06
C PRO A 22 -11.28 -19.70 13.40
N GLU A 23 -12.01 -19.84 14.50
CA GLU A 23 -11.57 -19.42 15.84
C GLU A 23 -10.20 -20.03 16.19
N GLU A 24 -10.05 -21.32 15.95
CA GLU A 24 -8.85 -22.11 16.29
C GLU A 24 -7.71 -22.00 15.26
N LEU A 25 -7.89 -21.21 14.16
CA LEU A 25 -6.88 -21.13 13.12
C LEU A 25 -5.68 -20.28 13.58
N PRO A 26 -4.46 -20.87 13.69
CA PRO A 26 -3.30 -20.12 14.13
C PRO A 26 -2.87 -19.07 13.09
N HIS A 27 -2.36 -17.93 13.54
CA HIS A 27 -1.93 -16.79 12.69
C HIS A 27 -1.04 -17.19 11.52
N LYS A 28 -0.14 -18.17 11.71
CA LYS A 28 0.76 -18.68 10.65
C LYS A 28 0.01 -19.28 9.45
N ARG A 29 -1.26 -19.66 9.62
CA ARG A 29 -2.12 -20.23 8.56
C ARG A 29 -3.07 -19.20 7.95
N TRP A 30 -3.11 -17.96 8.44
CA TRP A 30 -4.06 -16.95 7.94
C TRP A 30 -3.83 -16.58 6.49
N LEU A 31 -2.57 -16.45 6.05
CA LEU A 31 -2.29 -16.21 4.62
C LEU A 31 -2.82 -17.36 3.75
N SER A 32 -2.56 -18.61 4.16
CA SER A 32 -3.04 -19.78 3.42
C SER A 32 -4.56 -19.85 3.35
N PHE A 33 -5.27 -19.53 4.45
CA PHE A 33 -6.73 -19.44 4.44
C PHE A 33 -7.24 -18.31 3.53
N TYR A 34 -6.62 -17.12 3.64
CA TYR A 34 -6.96 -15.94 2.84
C TYR A 34 -6.83 -16.23 1.33
N MET A 35 -5.73 -16.86 0.92
CA MET A 35 -5.49 -17.25 -0.49
C MET A 35 -6.54 -18.23 -1.04
N GLY A 36 -7.14 -19.07 -0.20
CA GLY A 36 -8.25 -19.92 -0.60
C GLY A 36 -9.54 -19.16 -0.94
N LYS A 37 -9.61 -17.87 -0.64
CA LYS A 37 -10.77 -17.00 -0.90
C LYS A 37 -10.46 -15.90 -1.93
N PHE A 38 -9.24 -15.37 -1.92
CA PHE A 38 -8.83 -14.22 -2.73
C PHE A 38 -7.52 -14.50 -3.47
N GLY A 39 -7.44 -14.10 -4.74
CA GLY A 39 -6.22 -14.18 -5.55
C GLY A 39 -5.31 -12.95 -5.43
N THR A 40 -5.63 -11.99 -4.54
CA THR A 40 -4.86 -10.75 -4.37
C THR A 40 -5.00 -10.17 -2.97
N VAL A 41 -3.99 -9.38 -2.57
CA VAL A 41 -4.02 -8.60 -1.32
C VAL A 41 -3.28 -7.27 -1.52
N GLU A 42 -3.77 -6.20 -0.88
CA GLU A 42 -3.02 -4.97 -0.71
C GLU A 42 -2.29 -5.02 0.64
N LEU A 43 -0.97 -4.89 0.65
CA LEU A 43 -0.16 -4.93 1.87
C LEU A 43 0.17 -3.52 2.35
N ASN A 44 -0.37 -3.15 3.51
CA ASN A 44 -0.12 -1.85 4.14
C ASN A 44 1.11 -1.83 5.04
N VAL A 45 1.65 -2.98 5.42
CA VAL A 45 2.82 -3.06 6.32
C VAL A 45 4.05 -2.34 5.75
N THR A 46 4.22 -2.35 4.43
CA THR A 46 5.31 -1.67 3.70
C THR A 46 5.25 -0.14 3.81
N PHE A 47 4.09 0.40 4.13
CA PHE A 47 3.92 1.83 4.42
C PHE A 47 4.58 2.24 5.73
N TYR A 48 4.42 1.43 6.78
CA TYR A 48 4.92 1.75 8.12
C TYR A 48 6.38 1.39 8.31
N ARG A 49 6.81 0.26 7.75
CA ARG A 49 8.20 -0.22 7.82
C ARG A 49 8.57 -0.99 6.56
N LEU A 50 9.78 -0.79 6.08
CA LEU A 50 10.33 -1.64 5.03
C LEU A 50 10.76 -2.98 5.63
N LEU A 51 10.14 -4.04 5.16
CA LEU A 51 10.48 -5.41 5.56
C LEU A 51 11.79 -5.85 4.90
N LYS A 52 12.45 -6.83 5.51
CA LYS A 52 13.61 -7.48 4.91
C LYS A 52 13.21 -8.33 3.69
N LYS A 53 14.13 -8.55 2.77
CA LYS A 53 13.93 -9.35 1.54
C LYS A 53 13.32 -10.72 1.81
N GLU A 54 13.75 -11.38 2.87
CA GLU A 54 13.33 -12.73 3.25
C GLU A 54 11.81 -12.82 3.52
N ALA A 55 11.19 -11.71 3.95
CA ALA A 55 9.73 -11.68 4.12
C ALA A 55 9.00 -11.72 2.76
N PHE A 56 9.51 -11.02 1.76
CA PHE A 56 8.94 -11.01 0.41
C PHE A 56 9.24 -12.32 -0.32
N GLU A 57 10.41 -12.91 -0.14
CA GLU A 57 10.76 -14.25 -0.65
C GLU A 57 9.82 -15.32 -0.10
N ARG A 58 9.53 -15.26 1.21
CA ARG A 58 8.58 -16.16 1.86
C ARG A 58 7.18 -15.99 1.24
N TRP A 59 6.66 -14.78 1.11
CA TRP A 59 5.36 -14.55 0.49
C TRP A 59 5.30 -15.01 -0.95
N TYR A 60 6.38 -14.81 -1.72
CA TYR A 60 6.46 -15.34 -3.08
C TYR A 60 6.34 -16.87 -3.11
N LYS A 61 7.06 -17.56 -2.22
CA LYS A 61 7.07 -19.05 -2.13
C LYS A 61 5.75 -19.61 -1.59
N GLU A 62 5.16 -18.95 -0.60
CA GLU A 62 3.94 -19.42 0.09
C GLU A 62 2.66 -19.17 -0.71
N THR A 63 2.68 -18.33 -1.75
CA THR A 63 1.48 -17.99 -2.53
C THR A 63 1.44 -18.71 -3.87
N PRO A 64 0.24 -19.02 -4.41
CA PRO A 64 0.09 -19.62 -5.75
C PRO A 64 0.71 -18.75 -6.86
N PRO A 65 1.05 -19.33 -8.04
CA PRO A 65 1.65 -18.59 -9.15
C PRO A 65 0.80 -17.43 -9.66
N ASP A 66 -0.51 -17.52 -9.58
CA ASP A 66 -1.50 -16.53 -10.00
C ASP A 66 -1.86 -15.50 -8.92
N PHE A 67 -1.38 -15.69 -7.68
CA PHE A 67 -1.60 -14.73 -6.60
C PHE A 67 -0.84 -13.42 -6.85
N ARG A 68 -1.49 -12.29 -6.59
CA ARG A 68 -0.92 -10.96 -6.85
C ARG A 68 -0.91 -10.07 -5.62
N PHE A 69 0.12 -9.26 -5.54
CA PHE A 69 0.32 -8.28 -4.47
C PHE A 69 0.20 -6.86 -5.01
N SER A 70 -0.56 -6.04 -4.30
CA SER A 70 -0.42 -4.60 -4.32
C SER A 70 0.29 -4.17 -3.04
N LEU A 71 1.26 -3.26 -3.12
CA LEU A 71 1.96 -2.75 -1.95
C LEU A 71 1.66 -1.27 -1.75
N LYS A 72 1.42 -0.87 -0.51
CA LYS A 72 1.39 0.55 -0.17
C LYS A 72 2.81 1.07 -0.02
N GLY A 73 3.17 2.05 -0.83
CA GLY A 73 4.49 2.68 -0.86
C GLY A 73 4.85 3.31 0.49
N SER A 74 6.14 3.38 0.78
CA SER A 74 6.66 3.80 2.07
C SER A 74 6.15 5.17 2.53
N ARG A 75 5.74 5.26 3.81
CA ARG A 75 5.41 6.50 4.50
C ARG A 75 6.58 7.51 4.47
N PHE A 76 7.80 7.01 4.51
CA PHE A 76 8.99 7.86 4.42
C PHE A 76 9.00 8.65 3.11
N ILE A 77 8.69 8.02 1.98
CA ILE A 77 8.65 8.66 0.65
C ILE A 77 7.48 9.67 0.57
N THR A 78 6.28 9.24 0.94
CA THR A 78 5.07 10.02 0.69
C THR A 78 4.78 11.07 1.76
N HIS A 79 5.04 10.79 3.04
CA HIS A 79 4.67 11.65 4.18
C HIS A 79 5.84 12.42 4.75
N VAL A 80 7.04 11.82 4.83
CA VAL A 80 8.23 12.48 5.40
C VAL A 80 8.91 13.30 4.32
N LYS A 81 9.33 12.67 3.23
CA LYS A 81 9.98 13.32 2.08
C LYS A 81 9.02 14.13 1.21
N LYS A 82 7.71 13.83 1.27
CA LYS A 82 6.68 14.52 0.47
C LYS A 82 7.02 14.55 -1.02
N LEU A 83 7.49 13.40 -1.54
CA LEU A 83 7.93 13.14 -2.92
C LEU A 83 9.25 13.83 -3.32
N LYS A 84 9.97 14.47 -2.40
CA LYS A 84 11.20 15.19 -2.70
C LYS A 84 12.44 14.35 -2.35
N ASP A 85 13.49 14.38 -3.20
CA ASP A 85 14.78 13.68 -2.99
C ASP A 85 14.57 12.20 -2.64
N VAL A 86 13.92 11.45 -3.52
CA VAL A 86 13.42 10.09 -3.23
C VAL A 86 14.11 8.98 -4.02
N GLU A 87 15.14 9.27 -4.81
CA GLU A 87 15.86 8.31 -5.65
C GLU A 87 16.39 7.15 -4.82
N LEU A 88 17.13 7.44 -3.74
CA LEU A 88 17.65 6.42 -2.84
C LEU A 88 16.54 5.71 -2.04
N PRO A 89 15.55 6.39 -1.43
CA PRO A 89 14.40 5.74 -0.85
C PRO A 89 13.62 4.81 -1.80
N LEU A 90 13.42 5.22 -3.06
CA LEU A 90 12.76 4.38 -4.07
C LEU A 90 13.59 3.15 -4.39
N SER A 91 14.89 3.32 -4.67
CA SER A 91 15.75 2.17 -4.97
C SER A 91 15.83 1.19 -3.79
N THR A 92 15.87 1.70 -2.55
CA THR A 92 15.85 0.88 -1.33
C THR A 92 14.53 0.09 -1.22
N PHE A 93 13.38 0.75 -1.47
CA PHE A 93 12.07 0.12 -1.44
C PHE A 93 11.95 -0.98 -2.50
N PHE A 94 12.29 -0.68 -3.76
CA PHE A 94 12.17 -1.65 -4.85
C PHE A 94 13.17 -2.80 -4.74
N ASN A 95 14.38 -2.54 -4.24
CA ASN A 95 15.37 -3.61 -3.96
C ASN A 95 14.87 -4.57 -2.88
N ALA A 96 14.19 -4.09 -1.86
CA ALA A 96 13.61 -4.94 -0.82
C ALA A 96 12.44 -5.77 -1.36
N THR A 97 11.56 -5.18 -2.18
CA THR A 97 10.35 -5.81 -2.70
C THR A 97 10.58 -6.67 -3.96
N ALA A 98 11.78 -6.58 -4.57
CA ALA A 98 12.15 -7.31 -5.79
C ALA A 98 11.86 -8.83 -5.74
N PRO A 99 11.97 -9.54 -4.59
CA PRO A 99 11.66 -10.97 -4.54
C PRO A 99 10.21 -11.35 -4.86
N LEU A 100 9.26 -10.40 -4.86
CA LEU A 100 7.90 -10.68 -5.31
C LEU A 100 7.79 -10.90 -6.83
N LEU A 101 8.80 -10.45 -7.59
CA LEU A 101 8.90 -10.64 -9.05
C LEU A 101 7.59 -10.27 -9.78
N GLU A 102 7.08 -11.18 -10.62
CA GLU A 102 5.86 -11.01 -11.39
C GLU A 102 4.57 -10.97 -10.54
N LYS A 103 4.65 -11.37 -9.27
CA LYS A 103 3.51 -11.29 -8.33
C LYS A 103 3.26 -9.88 -7.83
N LEU A 104 4.21 -8.96 -7.95
CA LEU A 104 4.02 -7.55 -7.63
C LEU A 104 3.37 -6.83 -8.82
N GLU A 105 2.09 -6.45 -8.70
CA GLU A 105 1.35 -5.80 -9.78
C GLU A 105 1.24 -4.29 -9.64
N VAL A 106 0.98 -3.78 -8.42
CA VAL A 106 0.70 -2.34 -8.22
C VAL A 106 1.41 -1.81 -6.98
N ILE A 107 1.92 -0.57 -7.06
CA ILE A 107 2.35 0.22 -5.91
C ILE A 107 1.40 1.40 -5.71
N LEU A 108 0.79 1.47 -4.53
CA LEU A 108 -0.09 2.57 -4.12
C LEU A 108 0.72 3.66 -3.39
N TRP A 109 0.76 4.85 -3.95
CA TRP A 109 1.35 6.05 -3.35
C TRP A 109 0.27 6.93 -2.71
N GLN A 110 -0.13 6.62 -1.48
CA GLN A 110 -1.08 7.48 -0.75
C GLN A 110 -0.38 8.72 -0.20
N LEU A 111 -0.89 9.89 -0.53
CA LEU A 111 -0.38 11.18 -0.03
C LEU A 111 -1.11 11.62 1.24
N PRO A 112 -0.43 12.37 2.14
CA PRO A 112 -1.08 12.86 3.34
C PRO A 112 -2.10 13.97 3.03
N PRO A 113 -3.17 14.12 3.86
CA PRO A 113 -4.26 15.05 3.59
C PRO A 113 -3.84 16.53 3.64
N ASN A 114 -2.77 16.85 4.32
CA ASN A 114 -2.21 18.22 4.41
C ASN A 114 -1.19 18.53 3.30
N LEU A 115 -0.85 17.58 2.41
CA LEU A 115 0.06 17.82 1.31
C LEU A 115 -0.70 18.43 0.13
N ARG A 116 -0.46 19.71 -0.12
CA ARG A 116 -0.97 20.42 -1.29
C ARG A 116 -0.12 20.12 -2.52
N LEU A 117 -0.70 20.34 -3.70
CA LEU A 117 -0.01 20.16 -4.97
C LEU A 117 1.29 20.99 -5.03
N ASN A 118 2.37 20.30 -5.32
CA ASN A 118 3.61 20.87 -5.87
C ASN A 118 3.90 20.11 -7.17
N MET A 119 3.70 20.79 -8.30
CA MET A 119 3.80 20.15 -9.61
C MET A 119 5.21 19.66 -9.89
N LYS A 120 6.24 20.45 -9.56
CA LYS A 120 7.65 20.08 -9.75
C LYS A 120 8.00 18.77 -9.01
N ASN A 121 7.63 18.67 -7.72
CA ASN A 121 7.90 17.44 -6.96
C ASN A 121 7.15 16.22 -7.54
N LEU A 122 5.95 16.43 -8.09
CA LEU A 122 5.19 15.35 -8.71
C LEU A 122 5.85 14.89 -10.02
N GLU A 123 6.27 15.82 -10.88
CA GLU A 123 6.98 15.54 -12.13
C GLU A 123 8.28 14.80 -11.87
N ASP A 124 9.10 15.27 -10.93
CA ASP A 124 10.35 14.65 -10.53
C ASP A 124 10.10 13.23 -9.97
N PHE A 125 9.03 13.06 -9.19
CA PHE A 125 8.67 11.75 -8.65
C PHE A 125 8.23 10.77 -9.75
N VAL A 126 7.39 11.23 -10.69
CA VAL A 126 6.94 10.43 -11.84
C VAL A 126 8.13 9.99 -12.69
N GLU A 127 9.10 10.90 -12.92
CA GLU A 127 10.34 10.56 -13.62
C GLU A 127 11.14 9.47 -12.88
N ASN A 128 11.26 9.60 -11.57
CA ASN A 128 11.94 8.64 -10.71
C ASN A 128 11.25 7.26 -10.64
N LEU A 129 9.97 7.15 -11.05
CA LEU A 129 9.25 5.88 -11.13
C LEU A 129 9.53 5.10 -12.42
N LYS A 130 9.97 5.76 -13.51
CA LYS A 130 10.20 5.11 -14.82
C LYS A 130 11.10 3.87 -14.81
N PRO A 131 12.16 3.78 -13.96
CA PRO A 131 12.99 2.58 -13.89
C PRO A 131 12.29 1.35 -13.32
N TYR A 132 11.11 1.50 -12.73
CA TYR A 132 10.40 0.43 -12.02
C TYR A 132 9.13 0.03 -12.78
N PRO A 133 9.19 -1.04 -13.62
CA PRO A 133 8.11 -1.42 -14.55
C PRO A 133 6.98 -2.18 -13.84
N VAL A 134 6.42 -1.62 -12.80
CA VAL A 134 5.21 -2.05 -12.11
C VAL A 134 4.16 -0.95 -12.27
N ARG A 135 2.89 -1.28 -12.13
CA ARG A 135 1.82 -0.27 -12.14
C ARG A 135 1.93 0.64 -10.92
N HIS A 136 1.81 1.94 -11.14
CA HIS A 136 1.80 2.94 -10.07
C HIS A 136 0.43 3.59 -9.99
N VAL A 137 -0.05 3.83 -8.78
CA VAL A 137 -1.31 4.53 -8.52
C VAL A 137 -1.14 5.53 -7.38
N PHE A 138 -1.73 6.72 -7.51
CA PHE A 138 -1.73 7.74 -6.48
C PHE A 138 -3.10 7.85 -5.83
N GLU A 139 -3.13 7.87 -4.51
CA GLU A 139 -4.31 8.20 -3.73
C GLU A 139 -4.14 9.60 -3.15
N PHE A 140 -4.81 10.57 -3.75
CA PHE A 140 -4.80 11.96 -3.31
C PHE A 140 -5.76 12.16 -2.14
N ARG A 141 -5.35 12.95 -1.14
CA ARG A 141 -6.13 13.26 0.05
C ARG A 141 -6.38 14.76 0.21
N HIS A 142 -6.06 15.57 -0.80
CA HIS A 142 -6.29 17.01 -0.84
C HIS A 142 -6.77 17.43 -2.23
N LYS A 143 -7.80 18.29 -2.30
CA LYS A 143 -8.46 18.73 -3.56
C LYS A 143 -7.52 19.42 -4.55
N SER A 144 -6.44 20.07 -4.06
CA SER A 144 -5.50 20.76 -4.96
C SER A 144 -4.84 19.88 -6.02
N TRP A 145 -4.85 18.55 -5.82
CA TRP A 145 -4.30 17.58 -6.78
C TRP A 145 -5.22 17.31 -7.97
N LEU A 146 -6.54 17.63 -7.86
CA LEU A 146 -7.53 17.34 -8.89
C LEU A 146 -7.59 18.48 -9.91
N VAL A 147 -6.51 18.68 -10.64
CA VAL A 147 -6.40 19.70 -11.68
C VAL A 147 -5.93 19.08 -13.01
N LYS A 148 -6.38 19.64 -14.14
CA LYS A 148 -6.14 19.10 -15.48
C LYS A 148 -4.67 18.73 -15.74
N LYS A 149 -3.71 19.57 -15.30
CA LYS A 149 -2.28 19.29 -15.47
C LYS A 149 -1.79 18.03 -14.75
N VAL A 150 -2.36 17.69 -13.59
CA VAL A 150 -2.07 16.43 -12.88
C VAL A 150 -2.64 15.25 -13.65
N PHE A 151 -3.90 15.33 -14.07
CA PHE A 151 -4.51 14.27 -14.88
C PHE A 151 -3.73 14.02 -16.19
N ASN A 152 -3.32 15.06 -16.88
CA ASN A 152 -2.51 14.96 -18.09
C ASN A 152 -1.17 14.25 -17.84
N LEU A 153 -0.46 14.63 -16.77
CA LEU A 153 0.81 13.98 -16.38
C LEU A 153 0.61 12.50 -16.06
N MET A 154 -0.41 12.16 -15.24
CA MET A 154 -0.71 10.78 -14.88
C MET A 154 -1.08 9.96 -16.11
N SER A 155 -1.90 10.50 -17.03
CA SER A 155 -2.29 9.83 -18.26
C SER A 155 -1.10 9.58 -19.19
N ALA A 156 -0.24 10.58 -19.37
CA ALA A 156 0.96 10.46 -20.20
C ALA A 156 1.95 9.40 -19.66
N ALA A 157 1.99 9.21 -18.34
CA ALA A 157 2.85 8.23 -17.67
C ALA A 157 2.17 6.88 -17.45
N ASN A 158 0.92 6.68 -17.85
CA ASN A 158 0.09 5.49 -17.55
C ASN A 158 0.06 5.17 -16.03
N ILE A 159 -0.08 6.20 -15.20
CA ILE A 159 -0.18 6.11 -13.74
C ILE A 159 -1.63 6.31 -13.33
N GLY A 160 -2.17 5.40 -12.49
CA GLY A 160 -3.54 5.46 -12.01
C GLY A 160 -3.75 6.55 -10.96
N ILE A 161 -4.94 7.16 -10.95
CA ILE A 161 -5.46 7.89 -9.78
C ILE A 161 -6.45 6.95 -9.08
N CYS A 162 -6.23 6.72 -7.79
CA CYS A 162 -7.06 5.84 -6.99
C CYS A 162 -8.45 6.45 -6.80
N MET A 163 -9.49 5.68 -7.07
CA MET A 163 -10.85 5.99 -6.69
C MET A 163 -11.10 5.46 -5.28
N ALA A 164 -11.44 6.33 -4.35
CA ALA A 164 -11.76 5.93 -2.98
C ALA A 164 -13.05 6.63 -2.52
N ASP A 165 -13.80 5.98 -1.67
CA ASP A 165 -15.02 6.55 -1.10
C ASP A 165 -14.75 7.55 0.03
N TRP A 166 -13.48 7.69 0.43
CA TRP A 166 -13.05 8.72 1.35
C TRP A 166 -11.61 9.19 1.04
N PRO A 167 -11.37 10.51 0.97
CA PRO A 167 -12.39 11.58 0.95
C PRO A 167 -13.23 11.50 -0.33
N GLU A 168 -14.52 11.85 -0.25
CA GLU A 168 -15.50 11.67 -1.32
C GLU A 168 -15.10 12.26 -2.67
N PHE A 169 -14.32 13.35 -2.68
CA PHE A 169 -13.91 14.03 -3.92
C PHE A 169 -13.05 13.19 -4.87
N ILE A 170 -12.56 12.00 -4.44
CA ILE A 170 -11.81 11.08 -5.31
C ILE A 170 -12.60 9.80 -5.65
N ASN A 171 -13.87 9.73 -5.30
CA ASN A 171 -14.68 8.52 -5.56
C ASN A 171 -14.96 8.28 -7.05
N ASP A 172 -15.09 9.35 -7.84
CA ASP A 172 -15.46 9.30 -9.25
C ASP A 172 -14.51 10.07 -10.17
N VAL A 173 -13.20 9.98 -9.90
CA VAL A 173 -12.19 10.58 -10.77
C VAL A 173 -12.07 9.83 -12.09
N GLN A 174 -11.69 10.54 -13.16
CA GLN A 174 -11.47 9.92 -14.47
C GLN A 174 -10.26 8.98 -14.43
N PRO A 175 -10.35 7.76 -15.03
CA PRO A 175 -9.22 6.87 -15.16
C PRO A 175 -8.08 7.49 -15.97
N THR A 176 -6.88 7.46 -15.44
CA THR A 176 -5.65 8.00 -16.06
C THR A 176 -4.69 6.92 -16.58
N ALA A 177 -5.03 5.63 -16.42
CA ALA A 177 -4.18 4.52 -16.82
C ALA A 177 -4.97 3.42 -17.56
N ASP A 178 -4.27 2.40 -18.06
CA ASP A 178 -4.85 1.18 -18.62
C ASP A 178 -5.50 0.27 -17.56
N PHE A 179 -5.50 0.72 -16.32
CA PHE A 179 -6.15 0.06 -15.19
C PHE A 179 -6.85 1.06 -14.27
N VAL A 180 -7.74 0.55 -13.43
CA VAL A 180 -8.44 1.30 -12.37
C VAL A 180 -8.12 0.67 -11.02
N TYR A 181 -7.91 1.52 -10.02
CA TYR A 181 -7.64 1.10 -8.65
C TYR A 181 -8.64 1.74 -7.70
N ILE A 182 -9.36 0.92 -6.96
CA ILE A 182 -10.47 1.34 -6.10
C ILE A 182 -10.17 0.93 -4.66
N ARG A 183 -10.42 1.82 -3.71
CA ARG A 183 -10.33 1.53 -2.27
C ARG A 183 -11.64 1.88 -1.57
N ARG A 184 -12.10 0.96 -0.73
CA ARG A 184 -13.32 1.07 0.05
C ARG A 184 -12.98 1.15 1.54
N HIS A 185 -13.09 2.36 2.10
CA HIS A 185 -12.68 2.67 3.49
C HIS A 185 -13.83 2.59 4.50
N GLY A 186 -15.06 2.33 4.03
CA GLY A 186 -16.26 2.51 4.84
C GLY A 186 -16.76 3.95 4.82
N GLU A 187 -18.03 4.14 5.09
CA GLU A 187 -18.68 5.44 5.06
C GLU A 187 -17.95 6.46 5.96
N GLY A 188 -17.67 7.64 5.41
CA GLY A 188 -16.90 8.67 6.09
C GLY A 188 -15.45 8.29 6.41
N GLY A 189 -14.93 7.18 5.86
CA GLY A 189 -13.56 6.71 6.12
C GLY A 189 -13.33 6.19 7.52
N ASN A 190 -14.37 5.70 8.17
CA ASN A 190 -14.34 5.24 9.57
C ASN A 190 -13.82 3.79 9.74
N TYR A 191 -13.61 3.06 8.64
CA TYR A 191 -13.13 1.66 8.59
C TYR A 191 -14.05 0.64 9.27
N ALA A 192 -15.24 1.04 9.71
CA ALA A 192 -16.16 0.25 10.54
C ALA A 192 -17.58 0.13 9.94
N THR A 193 -17.81 0.65 8.73
CA THR A 193 -19.11 0.54 8.07
C THR A 193 -19.15 -0.68 7.14
N ASN A 194 -20.24 -1.45 7.24
CA ASN A 194 -20.53 -2.55 6.33
C ASN A 194 -21.24 -2.00 5.09
N TYR A 195 -20.74 -2.33 3.89
CA TYR A 195 -21.43 -1.96 2.64
C TYR A 195 -22.67 -2.80 2.45
N THR A 196 -23.74 -2.15 1.98
CA THR A 196 -24.97 -2.86 1.62
C THR A 196 -24.81 -3.58 0.27
N THR A 197 -25.66 -4.58 0.02
CA THR A 197 -25.69 -5.30 -1.27
C THR A 197 -25.93 -4.33 -2.44
N GLU A 198 -26.74 -3.29 -2.27
CA GLU A 198 -27.01 -2.27 -3.28
C GLU A 198 -25.77 -1.43 -3.61
N GLN A 199 -24.97 -1.07 -2.61
CA GLN A 199 -23.69 -0.38 -2.81
C GLN A 199 -22.70 -1.28 -3.56
N LEU A 200 -22.60 -2.55 -3.19
CA LEU A 200 -21.75 -3.53 -3.87
C LEU A 200 -22.22 -3.82 -5.32
N LYS A 201 -23.54 -3.85 -5.58
CA LYS A 201 -24.07 -3.93 -6.95
C LYS A 201 -23.71 -2.70 -7.80
N LYS A 202 -23.68 -1.49 -7.22
CA LYS A 202 -23.18 -0.28 -7.90
C LYS A 202 -21.70 -0.42 -8.25
N ASP A 203 -20.88 -0.89 -7.31
CA ASP A 203 -19.48 -1.16 -7.59
C ASP A 203 -19.28 -2.23 -8.68
N ALA A 204 -20.06 -3.31 -8.66
CA ALA A 204 -20.02 -4.35 -9.68
C ALA A 204 -20.34 -3.81 -11.08
N LYS A 205 -21.37 -2.96 -11.20
CA LYS A 205 -21.70 -2.28 -12.48
C LYS A 205 -20.55 -1.42 -12.96
N LYS A 206 -19.96 -0.59 -12.08
CA LYS A 206 -18.82 0.28 -12.38
C LYS A 206 -17.59 -0.51 -12.82
N ILE A 207 -17.28 -1.61 -12.14
CA ILE A 207 -16.20 -2.53 -12.53
C ILE A 207 -16.43 -3.09 -13.93
N LYS A 208 -17.66 -3.59 -14.21
CA LYS A 208 -18.02 -4.13 -15.54
C LYS A 208 -17.89 -3.07 -16.65
N GLU A 209 -18.23 -1.81 -16.38
CA GLU A 209 -18.05 -0.69 -17.32
C GLU A 209 -16.57 -0.44 -17.63
N PHE A 210 -15.70 -0.39 -16.62
CA PHE A 210 -14.28 -0.23 -16.84
C PHE A 210 -13.66 -1.41 -17.62
N MET A 211 -14.11 -2.63 -17.34
CA MET A 211 -13.66 -3.81 -18.09
C MET A 211 -14.12 -3.73 -19.57
N LYS A 212 -15.33 -3.24 -19.87
CA LYS A 212 -15.77 -2.99 -21.26
C LYS A 212 -14.89 -1.96 -21.98
N LEU A 213 -14.33 -0.98 -21.24
CA LEU A 213 -13.36 -0.01 -21.75
C LEU A 213 -11.92 -0.56 -21.87
N GLY A 214 -11.72 -1.86 -21.71
CA GLY A 214 -10.42 -2.52 -21.82
C GLY A 214 -9.51 -2.36 -20.62
N LYS A 215 -10.01 -1.87 -19.47
CA LYS A 215 -9.20 -1.59 -18.28
C LYS A 215 -9.21 -2.75 -17.28
N ASP A 216 -8.03 -3.11 -16.76
CA ASP A 216 -7.96 -3.97 -15.58
C ASP A 216 -8.49 -3.21 -14.35
N VAL A 217 -9.14 -3.92 -13.42
CA VAL A 217 -9.71 -3.29 -12.22
C VAL A 217 -9.19 -3.97 -10.96
N TYR A 218 -8.66 -3.16 -10.05
CA TYR A 218 -8.27 -3.57 -8.70
C TYR A 218 -9.20 -2.91 -7.69
N ILE A 219 -9.76 -3.69 -6.78
CA ILE A 219 -10.56 -3.15 -5.69
C ILE A 219 -10.16 -3.80 -4.37
N TYR A 220 -9.86 -2.97 -3.37
CA TYR A 220 -9.46 -3.41 -2.04
C TYR A 220 -10.33 -2.78 -0.97
N PHE A 221 -10.91 -3.66 -0.16
CA PHE A 221 -11.71 -3.27 0.99
C PHE A 221 -10.79 -3.05 2.20
N ASN A 222 -10.96 -1.92 2.86
CA ASN A 222 -10.17 -1.44 4.00
C ASN A 222 -11.05 -1.12 5.22
N ASN A 223 -12.32 -1.55 5.21
CA ASN A 223 -13.26 -1.46 6.33
C ASN A 223 -13.10 -2.69 7.24
N ASP A 224 -11.92 -2.79 7.88
CA ASP A 224 -11.43 -4.02 8.55
C ASP A 224 -12.15 -4.34 9.86
N SER A 225 -12.81 -3.37 10.48
CA SER A 225 -13.55 -3.58 11.72
C SER A 225 -14.64 -4.63 11.53
N PHE A 226 -14.77 -5.54 12.51
CA PHE A 226 -15.79 -6.60 12.50
C PHE A 226 -15.74 -7.54 11.28
N ALA A 227 -14.60 -7.68 10.63
CA ALA A 227 -14.40 -8.47 9.40
C ALA A 227 -15.33 -8.06 8.24
N TYR A 228 -15.75 -6.81 8.17
CA TYR A 228 -16.58 -6.33 7.05
C TYR A 228 -15.81 -6.36 5.72
N ALA A 229 -14.51 -6.04 5.71
CA ALA A 229 -13.70 -6.06 4.51
C ALA A 229 -13.76 -7.41 3.76
N PRO A 230 -13.41 -8.56 4.36
CA PRO A 230 -13.50 -9.85 3.66
C PRO A 230 -14.94 -10.25 3.32
N LYS A 231 -15.94 -9.91 4.15
CA LYS A 231 -17.35 -10.15 3.87
C LYS A 231 -17.80 -9.41 2.60
N ASN A 232 -17.56 -8.11 2.53
CA ASN A 232 -17.95 -7.28 1.38
C ASN A 232 -17.16 -7.67 0.11
N ALA A 233 -15.88 -8.01 0.24
CA ALA A 233 -15.07 -8.47 -0.88
C ALA A 233 -15.61 -9.78 -1.47
N LEU A 234 -16.00 -10.76 -0.64
CA LEU A 234 -16.60 -12.01 -1.08
C LEU A 234 -17.97 -11.80 -1.72
N GLU A 235 -18.81 -10.94 -1.14
CA GLU A 235 -20.12 -10.61 -1.69
C GLU A 235 -19.99 -9.91 -3.06
N LEU A 236 -19.10 -8.91 -3.19
CA LEU A 236 -18.84 -8.26 -4.48
C LEU A 236 -18.32 -9.25 -5.52
N LYS A 237 -17.44 -10.18 -5.13
CA LYS A 237 -16.93 -11.24 -6.01
C LYS A 237 -18.08 -12.09 -6.54
N SER A 238 -18.97 -12.56 -5.67
CA SER A 238 -20.14 -13.35 -6.05
C SER A 238 -21.08 -12.58 -6.98
N ILE A 239 -21.33 -11.30 -6.73
CA ILE A 239 -22.16 -10.45 -7.60
C ILE A 239 -21.53 -10.36 -9.00
N LEU A 240 -20.20 -10.13 -9.10
CA LEU A 240 -19.52 -10.03 -10.39
C LEU A 240 -19.49 -11.36 -11.14
N GLU A 241 -19.27 -12.48 -10.47
CA GLU A 241 -19.30 -13.83 -11.06
C GLU A 241 -20.67 -14.13 -11.69
N ASN A 242 -21.75 -13.64 -11.09
CA ASN A 242 -23.11 -13.76 -11.66
C ASN A 242 -23.38 -12.76 -12.81
N MET A 243 -22.65 -11.64 -12.87
CA MET A 243 -22.83 -10.60 -13.89
C MET A 243 -21.94 -10.77 -15.13
N ILE A 244 -20.84 -11.48 -15.01
CA ILE A 244 -19.85 -11.67 -16.08
C ILE A 244 -19.92 -13.13 -16.54
N PRO A 245 -20.24 -13.41 -17.82
CA PRO A 245 -20.26 -14.78 -18.35
C PRO A 245 -18.91 -15.48 -18.12
N LYS A 246 -18.95 -16.76 -17.75
CA LYS A 246 -17.73 -17.58 -17.53
C LYS A 246 -16.80 -17.61 -18.73
N SER A 247 -17.30 -17.47 -19.94
CA SER A 247 -16.51 -17.35 -21.18
C SER A 247 -15.62 -16.12 -21.27
N LEU A 248 -15.91 -15.08 -20.44
CA LEU A 248 -15.11 -13.87 -20.28
C LEU A 248 -14.19 -13.90 -19.05
N MET A 249 -14.31 -14.94 -18.21
CA MET A 249 -13.43 -15.21 -17.10
C MET A 249 -12.25 -16.05 -17.61
N VAL A 250 -11.16 -15.40 -17.99
CA VAL A 250 -9.96 -16.11 -18.45
C VAL A 250 -9.37 -16.90 -17.29
N SER A 251 -9.32 -18.22 -17.40
CA SER A 251 -8.37 -19.07 -16.70
C SER A 251 -6.97 -18.54 -17.01
N GLU A 252 -6.23 -18.13 -15.99
CA GLU A 252 -4.92 -17.49 -16.12
C GLU A 252 -3.88 -18.51 -16.58
N GLU A 253 -3.60 -18.58 -17.89
CA GLU A 253 -2.33 -19.13 -18.35
C GLU A 253 -1.22 -18.07 -18.20
N PRO A 254 -0.07 -18.40 -17.62
CA PRO A 254 1.00 -17.44 -17.39
C PRO A 254 1.73 -17.10 -18.69
N LYS A 255 1.41 -15.97 -19.33
CA LYS A 255 2.25 -15.43 -20.41
C LYS A 255 3.50 -14.77 -19.82
N SER A 256 4.66 -15.39 -20.04
CA SER A 256 6.00 -15.04 -19.57
C SER A 256 6.57 -13.72 -20.14
N ARG A 257 5.90 -12.59 -19.99
CA ARG A 257 6.38 -11.31 -20.58
C ARG A 257 7.26 -10.43 -19.68
N LYS A 258 7.37 -10.68 -18.36
CA LYS A 258 8.04 -9.74 -17.44
C LYS A 258 9.34 -10.24 -16.78
N ALA A 259 9.73 -11.50 -16.96
CA ALA A 259 10.94 -12.04 -16.32
C ALA A 259 12.25 -11.34 -16.76
N LYS A 260 12.31 -10.79 -17.97
CA LYS A 260 13.50 -10.08 -18.50
C LYS A 260 13.72 -8.69 -17.90
N ALA A 261 12.66 -7.97 -17.48
CA ALA A 261 12.77 -6.62 -16.96
C ALA A 261 13.22 -6.59 -15.48
N VAL A 262 12.78 -7.56 -14.68
CA VAL A 262 13.13 -7.65 -13.26
C VAL A 262 14.60 -8.06 -13.06
N LYS A 263 15.16 -8.91 -13.94
CA LYS A 263 16.60 -9.27 -13.91
C LYS A 263 17.51 -8.05 -14.09
N LYS A 264 17.09 -7.06 -14.88
CA LYS A 264 17.84 -5.81 -15.13
C LYS A 264 17.93 -4.88 -13.91
N ILE A 265 17.03 -5.00 -12.93
CA ILE A 265 17.03 -4.20 -11.68
C ILE A 265 18.06 -4.76 -10.69
N SER A 266 18.23 -6.09 -10.61
CA SER A 266 19.18 -6.75 -9.71
C SER A 266 20.66 -6.58 -10.12
N GLU A 267 20.92 -6.25 -11.39
CA GLU A 267 22.28 -6.16 -11.97
C GLU A 267 22.83 -4.74 -12.05
N ARG A 268 22.07 -3.70 -11.69
CA ARG A 268 22.61 -2.33 -11.62
C ARG A 268 23.57 -2.21 -10.46
N LYS A 269 24.87 -2.13 -10.80
CA LYS A 269 26.02 -1.93 -9.92
C LYS A 269 25.79 -0.79 -8.93
N LYS A 270 26.25 -0.99 -7.69
CA LYS A 270 26.40 0.06 -6.67
C LYS A 270 27.05 1.30 -7.30
N PRO A 271 26.63 2.53 -6.98
CA PRO A 271 27.38 3.72 -7.41
C PRO A 271 28.81 3.60 -6.87
N ALA A 272 29.77 3.82 -7.77
CA ALA A 272 31.19 3.79 -7.44
C ALA A 272 31.49 4.81 -6.33
N ALA A 273 31.98 4.34 -5.21
CA ALA A 273 32.49 5.20 -4.14
C ALA A 273 33.63 6.03 -4.71
N LYS A 274 33.47 7.35 -4.76
CA LYS A 274 34.56 8.28 -5.08
C LYS A 274 35.62 8.16 -4.01
N THR A 275 36.75 7.59 -4.38
CA THR A 275 37.97 7.48 -3.57
C THR A 275 38.49 8.89 -3.32
N VAL A 276 38.31 9.40 -2.11
CA VAL A 276 39.02 10.63 -1.66
C VAL A 276 40.43 10.24 -1.36
N LYS A 277 41.39 10.71 -2.18
CA LYS A 277 42.82 10.60 -1.94
C LYS A 277 43.15 11.34 -0.66
N LYS A 278 43.60 10.60 0.36
CA LYS A 278 44.29 11.16 1.55
C LYS A 278 45.67 11.63 1.14
N THR A 279 45.91 12.92 1.17
CA THR A 279 47.25 13.51 1.17
C THR A 279 47.85 13.38 2.59
N SER A 280 49.02 12.77 2.65
CA SER A 280 49.79 12.58 3.85
C SER A 280 50.46 13.91 4.28
N ALA A 281 50.30 14.30 5.53
CA ALA A 281 51.24 15.24 6.19
C ALA A 281 51.74 14.65 7.51
N LYS A 282 53.06 14.80 7.71
CA LYS A 282 53.93 14.19 8.71
C LYS A 282 53.76 14.76 10.13
N LYS A 283 53.96 13.85 11.09
CA LYS A 283 54.60 13.91 12.40
C LYS A 283 54.69 15.23 13.20
N ALA A 284 54.23 15.17 14.46
CA ALA A 284 55.10 15.38 15.63
C ALA A 284 54.32 15.19 16.96
N GLY A 285 54.93 14.46 17.93
CA GLY A 285 55.02 14.79 19.34
C GLY A 285 53.99 14.26 20.32
N LYS A 286 54.32 13.16 21.00
CA LYS A 286 53.80 12.81 22.33
C LYS A 286 54.41 13.77 23.38
N PRO A 287 53.83 13.95 24.60
CA PRO A 287 53.82 12.90 25.63
C PRO A 287 52.56 12.87 26.55
N ALA A 288 52.61 11.88 27.41
CA ALA A 288 51.63 11.35 28.33
C ALA A 288 51.32 12.20 29.57
N SER A 289 50.11 11.97 30.18
CA SER A 289 49.95 11.63 31.61
C SER A 289 48.46 11.44 31.97
N LYS A 290 48.13 10.29 32.45
CA LYS A 290 47.60 9.81 33.76
C LYS A 290 46.28 10.36 34.29
N THR A 291 45.36 9.37 34.50
CA THR A 291 44.42 9.16 35.65
C THR A 291 43.25 10.14 35.80
N SER A 292 42.00 9.67 35.89
CA SER A 292 41.37 8.89 36.95
C SER A 292 39.88 8.66 36.72
N LYS A 293 39.36 7.56 37.24
CA LYS A 293 37.96 7.12 37.32
C LYS A 293 37.07 8.11 38.09
N LYS A 294 35.84 8.33 37.63
CA LYS A 294 34.67 8.44 38.53
C LYS A 294 33.37 8.20 37.79
N THR A 295 32.69 7.15 38.18
CA THR A 295 31.28 6.79 37.92
C THR A 295 30.34 7.77 38.57
N VAL A 296 29.37 8.30 37.81
CA VAL A 296 28.19 8.97 38.39
C VAL A 296 26.94 8.48 37.68
N LYS A 297 26.11 7.75 38.42
CA LYS A 297 24.75 7.40 38.08
C LYS A 297 23.87 8.66 38.17
N LYS A 298 23.03 8.91 37.17
CA LYS A 298 21.91 9.87 37.28
C LYS A 298 20.57 9.15 37.18
N PRO A 299 19.55 9.62 37.93
CA PRO A 299 18.27 8.94 38.09
C PRO A 299 17.25 9.30 37.00
N VAL A 300 16.32 8.36 36.77
CA VAL A 300 15.18 8.45 35.86
C VAL A 300 14.08 9.32 36.48
N PRO A 301 13.46 10.27 35.76
CA PRO A 301 12.28 10.98 36.28
C PRO A 301 11.00 10.17 36.03
N LYS A 302 10.20 10.02 37.08
CA LYS A 302 8.83 9.48 37.07
C LYS A 302 7.85 10.51 36.53
N THR A 303 7.04 10.14 35.55
CA THR A 303 5.92 10.93 35.01
C THR A 303 4.67 10.71 35.87
N PRO A 304 3.91 11.74 36.23
CA PRO A 304 2.66 11.56 36.99
C PRO A 304 1.48 11.20 36.07
N GLN A 305 0.75 10.16 36.46
CA GLN A 305 -0.55 9.79 35.89
C GLN A 305 -1.61 10.83 36.33
N LYS A 306 -2.27 11.47 35.35
CA LYS A 306 -3.49 12.24 35.57
C LYS A 306 -4.71 11.34 35.49
N ALA A 307 -5.45 11.28 36.58
CA ALA A 307 -6.75 10.62 36.71
C ALA A 307 -7.81 11.29 35.84
N VAL A 308 -8.50 10.51 35.02
CA VAL A 308 -9.66 10.92 34.22
C VAL A 308 -10.90 10.77 35.09
N LYS A 309 -11.56 11.88 35.43
CA LYS A 309 -12.87 11.92 36.11
C LYS A 309 -13.98 11.51 35.14
N ARG A 310 -14.78 10.52 35.55
CA ARG A 310 -16.04 10.13 34.88
C ARG A 310 -17.11 11.21 35.07
N PRO A 311 -17.91 11.55 34.04
CA PRO A 311 -19.07 12.41 34.23
C PRO A 311 -20.26 11.65 34.84
N ALA A 312 -21.02 12.34 35.72
CA ALA A 312 -22.14 11.83 36.47
C ALA A 312 -23.39 11.56 35.58
N ARG A 313 -24.08 10.46 35.87
CA ARG A 313 -25.39 10.06 35.31
C ARG A 313 -26.46 11.07 35.77
N LYS A 314 -27.11 11.77 34.84
CA LYS A 314 -28.37 12.50 35.10
C LYS A 314 -29.56 11.54 35.04
N THR A 315 -30.23 11.36 36.15
CA THR A 315 -31.54 10.72 36.26
C THR A 315 -32.63 11.62 35.70
N VAL A 316 -33.37 11.14 34.71
CA VAL A 316 -34.59 11.81 34.24
C VAL A 316 -35.77 11.27 35.02
N LYS A 317 -36.46 12.16 35.80
CA LYS A 317 -37.77 11.86 36.41
C LYS A 317 -38.87 11.98 35.36
N LYS A 318 -39.73 10.95 35.33
CA LYS A 318 -41.00 10.97 34.61
C LYS A 318 -41.97 11.97 35.24
N LYS A 319 -42.60 12.76 34.45
CA LYS A 319 -43.99 13.21 34.59
C LYS A 319 -44.72 12.97 33.30
#